data_ed46addfa67bde90643f96f8a1fa140e
#
_entry.id   ed46addfa67bde90643f96f8a1fa140e
#
_cell.length_a   1.000
_cell.length_b   1.000
_cell.length_c   1.000
_cell.angle_alpha   90.00
_cell.angle_beta   90.00
_cell.angle_gamma   90.00
#
_symmetry.space_group_name_H-M   'P 1'
#
loop_
_entity.id
_entity.type
_entity.pdbx_description
1 polymer ?
#
loop_
_entity_poly.entity_id
_entity_poly.type
_entity_poly.pdbx_seq_one_letter_code
_entity_poly.pdbx_strand_id
1 'polypeptide(L)'
;KKLFIYYETEYCLPLHPINYRNQTMKKNSKKHILLLSASGGLLICLISLYLSRNALLRSIVDKRTSHIEQTHGLRIHYDNLEMNGLNEIILEGLSVVPEQRDTLLTLTSTRVKLNFWKLLSRKIKIRYVAADGITLALTKRDSVANYDFLFRKKPEYLTRTSPQTDTQTNYAERINKILNLCYGFMPENGQLNNICITERKNNNFVSLTLPSFIIKENHFQSVITIQEDSLAQHWIANGELHQHYNSLKATLYSSDSLKVSIPYITRRYGAKITFDTLSYSLTKEIGSSKQVYLKGKARVNGLDVFHRALSPEIIHLDRGQLCYEMNINGHSFELDSTTIVDFNKLQFHPYLRVEKEKGNWHFTA
;
A
#
# COMPACT_ATOMS: atom_id res chain seq x y z
N LYS A 1 -46.19 30.55 -65.44
CA LYS A 1 -47.45 30.37 -66.18
C LYS A 1 -48.57 30.17 -65.17
N LYS A 2 -49.46 31.16 -65.20
CA LYS A 2 -50.93 31.18 -64.95
C LYS A 2 -51.34 30.90 -63.51
N LEU A 3 -51.99 31.75 -62.89
CA LEU A 3 -53.00 32.78 -63.05
C LEU A 3 -54.24 32.43 -62.23
N PHE A 4 -54.66 33.39 -61.38
CA PHE A 4 -56.06 33.78 -61.02
C PHE A 4 -56.87 32.73 -60.18
N ILE A 5 -57.76 33.06 -59.27
CA ILE A 5 -58.72 34.21 -59.08
C ILE A 5 -59.26 34.12 -57.65
N TYR A 6 -59.40 35.28 -57.01
CA TYR A 6 -60.44 35.80 -56.09
C TYR A 6 -61.57 34.85 -55.62
N TYR A 7 -61.86 34.94 -54.31
CA TYR A 7 -63.16 35.40 -53.85
C TYR A 7 -63.13 35.76 -52.33
N GLU A 8 -63.63 36.98 -52.05
CA GLU A 8 -64.06 37.47 -50.76
C GLU A 8 -65.28 36.70 -50.24
N THR A 9 -65.36 36.45 -48.96
CA THR A 9 -66.56 36.48 -48.17
C THR A 9 -66.24 36.76 -46.69
N GLU A 10 -66.72 37.92 -46.26
CA GLU A 10 -66.90 38.31 -44.88
C GLU A 10 -67.79 37.35 -44.13
N TYR A 11 -67.36 36.86 -42.96
CA TYR A 11 -68.30 36.48 -41.92
C TYR A 11 -67.74 36.92 -40.56
N CYS A 12 -68.43 37.88 -39.97
CA CYS A 12 -68.33 38.22 -38.53
C CYS A 12 -68.61 37.01 -37.63
N LEU A 13 -67.75 36.71 -36.68
CA LEU A 13 -68.08 35.85 -35.56
C LEU A 13 -67.60 36.45 -34.27
N PRO A 14 -68.30 36.22 -33.14
CA PRO A 14 -68.33 37.06 -31.99
C PRO A 14 -67.17 36.86 -31.05
N LEU A 15 -66.80 37.95 -30.43
CA LEU A 15 -65.85 38.02 -29.29
C LEU A 15 -66.32 37.12 -28.13
N HIS A 16 -65.56 36.01 -27.91
CA HIS A 16 -65.62 35.30 -26.66
C HIS A 16 -64.50 35.78 -25.78
N PRO A 17 -64.76 36.00 -24.46
CA PRO A 17 -63.78 36.63 -23.59
C PRO A 17 -62.66 35.70 -23.24
N ILE A 18 -61.42 36.19 -23.42
CA ILE A 18 -60.14 35.61 -22.99
C ILE A 18 -60.07 35.59 -21.46
N ASN A 19 -60.37 34.47 -20.85
CA ASN A 19 -60.24 34.31 -19.39
C ASN A 19 -59.52 32.99 -18.95
N TYR A 20 -58.63 32.47 -19.79
CA TYR A 20 -57.89 31.24 -19.46
C TYR A 20 -56.38 31.43 -19.27
N ARG A 21 -55.85 32.65 -19.32
CA ARG A 21 -54.38 32.83 -19.29
C ARG A 21 -53.81 33.11 -17.89
N ASN A 22 -54.63 33.34 -16.89
CA ASN A 22 -54.10 33.74 -15.56
C ASN A 22 -53.95 32.60 -14.54
N GLN A 23 -54.52 31.42 -14.77
CA GLN A 23 -54.40 30.29 -13.82
C GLN A 23 -53.16 29.43 -14.08
N THR A 24 -52.70 29.29 -15.32
CA THR A 24 -51.48 28.55 -15.67
C THR A 24 -50.21 29.29 -15.29
N MET A 25 -50.19 30.61 -15.38
CA MET A 25 -49.01 31.40 -14.93
C MET A 25 -48.81 31.37 -13.41
N LYS A 26 -49.88 31.39 -12.59
CA LYS A 26 -49.76 31.30 -11.13
C LYS A 26 -49.25 29.93 -10.63
N LYS A 27 -49.60 28.84 -11.34
CA LYS A 27 -49.14 27.48 -10.97
C LYS A 27 -47.70 27.24 -11.33
N ASN A 28 -47.22 27.80 -12.45
CA ASN A 28 -45.79 27.72 -12.85
C ASN A 28 -44.91 28.62 -11.97
N SER A 29 -45.39 29.82 -11.59
CA SER A 29 -44.65 30.70 -10.66
C SER A 29 -44.37 30.04 -9.30
N LYS A 30 -45.34 29.32 -8.72
CA LYS A 30 -45.12 28.59 -7.44
C LYS A 30 -44.10 27.46 -7.60
N LYS A 31 -44.07 26.74 -8.73
CA LYS A 31 -43.08 25.72 -9.01
C LYS A 31 -41.65 26.33 -9.17
N HIS A 32 -41.53 27.47 -9.83
CA HIS A 32 -40.27 28.17 -9.99
C HIS A 32 -39.74 28.72 -8.65
N ILE A 33 -40.63 29.27 -7.79
CA ILE A 33 -40.27 29.73 -6.46
C ILE A 33 -39.81 28.56 -5.58
N LEU A 34 -40.48 27.40 -5.64
CA LEU A 34 -40.10 26.19 -4.88
C LEU A 34 -38.80 25.58 -5.39
N LEU A 35 -38.53 25.60 -6.69
CA LEU A 35 -37.26 25.20 -7.29
C LEU A 35 -36.11 26.14 -6.90
N LEU A 36 -36.36 27.46 -6.90
CA LEU A 36 -35.39 28.48 -6.50
C LEU A 36 -35.08 28.39 -4.98
N SER A 37 -36.07 28.16 -4.14
CA SER A 37 -35.85 27.98 -2.70
C SER A 37 -35.11 26.67 -2.39
N ALA A 38 -35.42 25.59 -3.08
CA ALA A 38 -34.70 24.32 -2.95
C ALA A 38 -33.24 24.42 -3.44
N SER A 39 -33.01 25.10 -4.59
CA SER A 39 -31.65 25.34 -5.08
C SER A 39 -30.86 26.29 -4.19
N GLY A 40 -31.49 27.32 -3.64
CA GLY A 40 -30.87 28.23 -2.66
C GLY A 40 -30.52 27.52 -1.35
N GLY A 41 -31.39 26.67 -0.83
CA GLY A 41 -31.13 25.84 0.35
C GLY A 41 -29.98 24.86 0.11
N LEU A 42 -29.95 24.20 -1.05
CA LEU A 42 -28.86 23.29 -1.43
C LEU A 42 -27.51 24.05 -1.53
N LEU A 43 -27.52 25.25 -2.11
CA LEU A 43 -26.32 26.08 -2.24
C LEU A 43 -25.75 26.50 -0.86
N ILE A 44 -26.63 26.93 0.05
CA ILE A 44 -26.27 27.29 1.43
C ILE A 44 -25.68 26.06 2.15
N CYS A 45 -26.28 24.89 1.99
CA CYS A 45 -25.79 23.64 2.58
C CYS A 45 -24.39 23.28 2.02
N LEU A 46 -24.16 23.41 0.73
CA LEU A 46 -22.86 23.17 0.10
C LEU A 46 -21.80 24.18 0.57
N ILE A 47 -22.15 25.46 0.69
CA ILE A 47 -21.24 26.49 1.23
C ILE A 47 -20.90 26.19 2.70
N SER A 48 -21.89 25.84 3.52
CA SER A 48 -21.67 25.47 4.92
C SER A 48 -20.74 24.25 5.07
N LEU A 49 -20.95 23.20 4.27
CA LEU A 49 -20.07 22.03 4.22
C LEU A 49 -18.65 22.40 3.77
N TYR A 50 -18.53 23.28 2.77
CA TYR A 50 -17.23 23.75 2.32
C TYR A 50 -16.49 24.55 3.39
N LEU A 51 -17.16 25.44 4.11
CA LEU A 51 -16.57 26.24 5.19
C LEU A 51 -16.20 25.39 6.42
N SER A 52 -17.00 24.38 6.75
CA SER A 52 -16.76 23.50 7.90
C SER A 52 -15.79 22.34 7.63
N ARG A 53 -15.31 22.16 6.39
CA ARG A 53 -14.53 20.98 5.97
C ARG A 53 -13.31 20.69 6.84
N ASN A 54 -12.54 21.74 7.21
CA ASN A 54 -11.34 21.58 8.03
C ASN A 54 -11.68 21.17 9.47
N ALA A 55 -12.73 21.77 10.05
CA ALA A 55 -13.19 21.40 11.37
C ALA A 55 -13.70 19.95 11.44
N LEU A 56 -14.45 19.54 10.41
CA LEU A 56 -14.90 18.14 10.28
C LEU A 56 -13.72 17.17 10.10
N LEU A 57 -12.75 17.49 9.25
CA LEU A 57 -11.57 16.67 9.06
C LEU A 57 -10.80 16.48 10.36
N ARG A 58 -10.49 17.59 11.05
CA ARG A 58 -9.79 17.56 12.35
C ARG A 58 -10.54 16.75 13.37
N SER A 59 -11.84 16.96 13.54
CA SER A 59 -12.67 16.20 14.47
C SER A 59 -12.64 14.69 14.23
N ILE A 60 -12.66 14.26 12.94
CA ILE A 60 -12.58 12.83 12.58
C ILE A 60 -11.18 12.28 12.89
N VAL A 61 -10.14 13.01 12.55
CA VAL A 61 -8.76 12.57 12.78
C VAL A 61 -8.47 12.52 14.28
N ASP A 62 -8.80 13.58 15.03
CA ASP A 62 -8.57 13.65 16.47
C ASP A 62 -9.28 12.52 17.23
N LYS A 63 -10.51 12.20 16.83
CA LYS A 63 -11.24 11.07 17.41
C LYS A 63 -10.56 9.73 17.14
N ARG A 64 -9.99 9.57 15.93
CA ARG A 64 -9.27 8.33 15.56
C ARG A 64 -7.91 8.24 16.24
N THR A 65 -7.15 9.33 16.26
CA THR A 65 -5.85 9.38 16.94
C THR A 65 -6.00 9.13 18.44
N SER A 66 -6.93 9.81 19.10
CA SER A 66 -7.20 9.58 20.54
C SER A 66 -7.57 8.12 20.86
N HIS A 67 -8.32 7.46 19.98
CA HIS A 67 -8.62 6.04 20.15
C HIS A 67 -7.37 5.16 20.01
N ILE A 68 -6.50 5.46 19.04
CA ILE A 68 -5.23 4.75 18.82
C ILE A 68 -4.29 4.99 20.00
N GLU A 69 -4.18 6.24 20.47
CA GLU A 69 -3.36 6.62 21.62
C GLU A 69 -3.75 5.83 22.87
N GLN A 70 -5.05 5.79 23.21
CA GLN A 70 -5.56 5.07 24.37
C GLN A 70 -5.40 3.55 24.24
N THR A 71 -5.55 3.01 23.02
CA THR A 71 -5.51 1.55 22.81
C THR A 71 -4.08 1.01 22.79
N HIS A 72 -3.13 1.80 22.29
CA HIS A 72 -1.77 1.35 22.03
C HIS A 72 -0.69 2.03 22.87
N GLY A 73 -1.03 3.03 23.68
CA GLY A 73 -0.07 3.80 24.47
C GLY A 73 0.88 4.60 23.57
N LEU A 74 0.31 5.27 22.56
CA LEU A 74 1.03 6.13 21.64
C LEU A 74 0.71 7.59 21.91
N ARG A 75 1.59 8.48 21.49
CA ARG A 75 1.30 9.92 21.35
C ARG A 75 1.44 10.26 19.88
N ILE A 76 0.38 10.80 19.30
CA ILE A 76 0.34 11.21 17.89
C ILE A 76 0.20 12.72 17.87
N HIS A 77 1.18 13.38 17.26
CA HIS A 77 1.17 14.82 17.10
C HIS A 77 1.29 15.18 15.62
N TYR A 78 0.65 16.27 15.20
CA TYR A 78 0.82 16.88 13.89
C TYR A 78 0.72 18.39 14.00
N ASP A 79 1.50 19.10 13.18
CA ASP A 79 1.54 20.56 13.21
C ASP A 79 0.35 21.18 12.47
N ASN A 80 0.06 20.66 11.29
CA ASN A 80 -1.03 21.15 10.46
C ASN A 80 -1.80 19.98 9.81
N LEU A 81 -3.13 20.14 9.79
CA LEU A 81 -4.05 19.25 9.07
C LEU A 81 -5.15 20.09 8.44
N GLU A 82 -5.17 20.11 7.12
CA GLU A 82 -6.14 20.88 6.37
C GLU A 82 -6.66 20.15 5.13
N MET A 83 -7.81 20.58 4.65
CA MET A 83 -8.40 20.13 3.41
C MET A 83 -8.33 21.24 2.37
N ASN A 84 -7.59 21.00 1.31
CA ASN A 84 -7.54 21.87 0.15
C ASN A 84 -8.62 21.46 -0.86
N GLY A 85 -9.57 22.36 -1.13
CA GLY A 85 -10.78 22.00 -1.89
C GLY A 85 -11.67 21.01 -1.13
N LEU A 86 -12.21 20.02 -1.83
CA LEU A 86 -13.12 19.01 -1.29
C LEU A 86 -12.52 17.58 -1.25
N ASN A 87 -11.33 17.40 -1.79
CA ASN A 87 -10.77 16.07 -2.00
C ASN A 87 -9.26 15.96 -1.80
N GLU A 88 -8.57 17.04 -1.41
CA GLU A 88 -7.15 17.02 -1.12
C GLU A 88 -6.94 17.27 0.38
N ILE A 89 -6.20 16.38 1.03
CA ILE A 89 -5.83 16.47 2.45
C ILE A 89 -4.34 16.76 2.51
N ILE A 90 -3.96 17.76 3.29
CA ILE A 90 -2.58 18.13 3.59
C ILE A 90 -2.34 17.90 5.08
N LEU A 91 -1.29 17.16 5.39
CA LEU A 91 -0.84 16.87 6.76
C LEU A 91 0.65 17.18 6.86
N GLU A 92 1.04 17.93 7.87
CA GLU A 92 2.41 18.38 8.11
C GLU A 92 2.83 18.11 9.55
N GLY A 93 4.11 17.79 9.72
CA GLY A 93 4.74 17.63 11.04
C GLY A 93 4.19 16.46 11.84
N LEU A 94 3.78 15.34 11.18
CA LEU A 94 3.31 14.16 11.92
C LEU A 94 4.45 13.51 12.67
N SER A 95 4.22 13.22 13.94
CA SER A 95 5.09 12.40 14.77
C SER A 95 4.29 11.38 15.58
N VAL A 96 4.85 10.17 15.70
CA VAL A 96 4.29 9.09 16.51
C VAL A 96 5.34 8.65 17.51
N VAL A 97 5.03 8.82 18.78
CA VAL A 97 5.94 8.52 19.90
C VAL A 97 5.26 7.52 20.84
N PRO A 98 5.74 6.30 20.95
CA PRO A 98 5.24 5.35 21.94
C PRO A 98 5.56 5.85 23.35
N GLU A 99 4.67 5.55 24.30
CA GLU A 99 4.80 6.02 25.68
C GLU A 99 6.13 5.60 26.29
N GLN A 100 6.88 6.56 26.85
CA GLN A 100 8.21 6.39 27.43
C GLN A 100 9.25 5.72 26.50
N ARG A 101 9.17 5.98 25.19
CA ARG A 101 10.06 5.44 24.16
C ARG A 101 10.57 6.53 23.21
N ASP A 102 11.57 6.16 22.42
CA ASP A 102 12.05 6.99 21.33
C ASP A 102 10.98 7.13 20.23
N THR A 103 11.01 8.25 19.51
CA THR A 103 10.12 8.49 18.36
C THR A 103 10.19 7.35 17.39
N LEU A 104 9.01 6.82 17.00
CA LEU A 104 8.90 5.70 16.08
C LEU A 104 8.77 6.16 14.62
N LEU A 105 7.92 7.15 14.39
CA LEU A 105 7.62 7.62 13.04
C LEU A 105 7.59 9.14 13.02
N THR A 106 8.21 9.72 12.00
CA THR A 106 8.03 11.13 11.64
C THR A 106 7.70 11.25 10.15
N LEU A 107 6.93 12.27 9.81
CA LEU A 107 6.58 12.62 8.44
C LEU A 107 6.56 14.15 8.33
N THR A 108 7.41 14.70 7.47
CA THR A 108 7.50 16.15 7.30
C THR A 108 6.25 16.71 6.66
N SER A 109 5.85 16.16 5.52
CA SER A 109 4.64 16.59 4.84
C SER A 109 4.02 15.48 4.01
N THR A 110 2.70 15.48 3.92
CA THR A 110 2.00 14.63 2.95
C THR A 110 0.79 15.33 2.38
N ARG A 111 0.51 15.00 1.14
CA ARG A 111 -0.61 15.51 0.37
C ARG A 111 -1.32 14.34 -0.29
N VAL A 112 -2.59 14.14 0.04
CA VAL A 112 -3.40 13.02 -0.42
C VAL A 112 -4.59 13.54 -1.20
N LYS A 113 -4.69 13.21 -2.48
CA LYS A 113 -5.88 13.49 -3.32
C LYS A 113 -6.76 12.27 -3.41
N LEU A 114 -8.01 12.42 -3.00
CA LEU A 114 -9.04 11.41 -3.09
C LEU A 114 -9.82 11.54 -4.40
N ASN A 115 -10.38 10.43 -4.89
CA ASN A 115 -11.29 10.47 -6.00
C ASN A 115 -12.66 10.99 -5.53
N PHE A 116 -13.00 12.23 -5.93
CA PHE A 116 -14.22 12.92 -5.50
C PHE A 116 -15.50 12.13 -5.74
N TRP A 117 -15.66 11.54 -6.93
CA TRP A 117 -16.86 10.78 -7.28
C TRP A 117 -17.01 9.48 -6.48
N LYS A 118 -15.89 8.84 -6.17
CA LYS A 118 -15.88 7.66 -5.29
C LYS A 118 -16.18 8.04 -3.83
N LEU A 119 -15.67 9.18 -3.39
CA LEU A 119 -15.94 9.73 -2.06
C LEU A 119 -17.43 10.03 -1.89
N LEU A 120 -18.08 10.61 -2.89
CA LEU A 120 -19.53 10.83 -2.91
C LEU A 120 -20.32 9.51 -2.76
N SER A 121 -19.77 8.41 -3.31
CA SER A 121 -20.32 7.06 -3.20
C SER A 121 -19.90 6.33 -1.91
N ARG A 122 -19.36 7.05 -0.91
CA ARG A 122 -18.83 6.52 0.36
C ARG A 122 -17.70 5.50 0.20
N LYS A 123 -16.99 5.55 -0.92
CA LYS A 123 -15.80 4.71 -1.19
C LYS A 123 -14.56 5.58 -1.17
N ILE A 124 -13.60 5.23 -0.33
CA ILE A 124 -12.30 5.91 -0.31
C ILE A 124 -11.44 5.30 -1.41
N LYS A 125 -11.06 6.11 -2.40
CA LYS A 125 -10.08 5.75 -3.41
C LYS A 125 -9.04 6.87 -3.53
N ILE A 126 -7.80 6.55 -3.27
CA ILE A 126 -6.69 7.48 -3.36
C ILE A 126 -6.30 7.62 -4.83
N ARG A 127 -6.32 8.84 -5.34
CA ARG A 127 -5.91 9.16 -6.71
C ARG A 127 -4.44 9.51 -6.78
N TYR A 128 -3.96 10.28 -5.81
CA TYR A 128 -2.59 10.76 -5.77
C TYR A 128 -2.11 10.89 -4.34
N VAL A 129 -0.85 10.52 -4.11
CA VAL A 129 -0.14 10.75 -2.85
C VAL A 129 1.21 11.40 -3.16
N ALA A 130 1.50 12.50 -2.49
CA ALA A 130 2.86 13.00 -2.36
C ALA A 130 3.21 13.02 -0.88
N ALA A 131 4.38 12.49 -0.51
CA ALA A 131 4.89 12.60 0.85
C ALA A 131 6.40 12.85 0.83
N ASP A 132 6.87 13.55 1.82
CA ASP A 132 8.28 13.90 1.97
C ASP A 132 8.73 13.75 3.42
N GLY A 133 9.97 13.28 3.61
CA GLY A 133 10.60 13.19 4.91
C GLY A 133 9.96 12.13 5.82
N ILE A 134 9.71 10.92 5.30
CA ILE A 134 9.20 9.80 6.10
C ILE A 134 10.37 9.13 6.81
N THR A 135 10.40 9.17 8.14
CA THR A 135 11.40 8.46 8.93
C THR A 135 10.73 7.47 9.87
N LEU A 136 11.08 6.20 9.74
CA LEU A 136 10.68 5.12 10.65
C LEU A 136 11.91 4.64 11.41
N ALA A 137 11.99 4.94 12.71
CA ALA A 137 13.10 4.59 13.56
C ALA A 137 12.73 3.44 14.50
N LEU A 138 13.22 2.24 14.20
CA LEU A 138 13.05 1.05 15.01
C LEU A 138 14.23 0.95 15.99
N THR A 139 13.97 1.17 17.26
CA THR A 139 15.00 1.11 18.31
C THR A 139 14.70 -0.02 19.28
N LYS A 140 15.73 -0.82 19.58
CA LYS A 140 15.66 -1.85 20.61
C LYS A 140 16.89 -1.73 21.51
N ARG A 141 16.66 -1.45 22.80
CA ARG A 141 17.68 -1.43 23.85
C ARG A 141 17.37 -2.56 24.81
N ASP A 142 18.32 -3.48 24.96
CA ASP A 142 18.17 -4.69 25.76
C ASP A 142 16.94 -5.53 25.34
N SER A 143 15.96 -5.67 26.23
CA SER A 143 14.72 -6.41 25.97
C SER A 143 13.55 -5.52 25.48
N VAL A 144 13.75 -4.21 25.41
CA VAL A 144 12.68 -3.23 25.17
C VAL A 144 12.83 -2.54 23.83
N ALA A 145 11.77 -2.59 23.02
CA ALA A 145 11.73 -1.90 21.72
C ALA A 145 10.62 -0.85 21.67
N ASN A 146 10.85 0.22 20.87
CA ASN A 146 9.82 1.25 20.65
C ASN A 146 8.63 0.78 19.81
N TYR A 147 8.73 -0.41 19.24
CA TYR A 147 7.68 -1.06 18.44
C TYR A 147 7.03 -2.28 19.13
N ASP A 148 7.31 -2.53 20.43
CA ASP A 148 6.77 -3.68 21.18
C ASP A 148 5.23 -3.69 21.22
N PHE A 149 4.60 -2.51 21.19
CA PHE A 149 3.13 -2.39 21.20
C PHE A 149 2.47 -3.08 20.00
N LEU A 150 3.17 -3.23 18.85
CA LEU A 150 2.65 -3.93 17.67
C LEU A 150 2.46 -5.43 17.91
N PHE A 151 3.20 -5.99 18.87
CA PHE A 151 3.20 -7.42 19.18
C PHE A 151 2.48 -7.76 20.48
N ARG A 152 1.96 -6.75 21.21
CA ARG A 152 1.17 -6.99 22.43
C ARG A 152 -0.11 -7.72 22.05
N LYS A 153 -0.34 -8.88 22.66
CA LYS A 153 -1.62 -9.58 22.57
C LYS A 153 -2.69 -8.68 23.21
N LYS A 154 -3.86 -8.57 22.56
CA LYS A 154 -5.01 -7.90 23.18
C LYS A 154 -5.27 -8.55 24.54
N PRO A 155 -5.59 -7.77 25.59
CA PRO A 155 -5.94 -8.33 26.88
C PRO A 155 -7.09 -9.33 26.74
N GLU A 156 -6.93 -10.49 27.36
CA GLU A 156 -7.76 -11.69 27.21
C GLU A 156 -9.21 -11.54 27.69
N TYR A 157 -9.55 -10.43 28.37
CA TYR A 157 -10.90 -10.20 28.91
C TYR A 157 -11.96 -9.78 27.86
N LEU A 158 -11.59 -9.60 26.59
CA LEU A 158 -12.54 -9.35 25.51
C LEU A 158 -12.90 -10.60 24.67
N THR A 159 -12.36 -11.76 25.03
CA THR A 159 -12.68 -13.04 24.39
C THR A 159 -13.22 -14.05 25.37
N ARG A 160 -14.34 -13.74 26.03
CA ARG A 160 -15.18 -14.80 26.59
C ARG A 160 -16.03 -15.35 25.45
N THR A 161 -15.91 -16.68 25.27
CA THR A 161 -16.71 -17.57 24.42
C THR A 161 -16.32 -17.65 22.95
N SER A 162 -15.24 -18.39 22.70
CA SER A 162 -15.26 -19.42 21.65
C SER A 162 -14.21 -20.45 22.02
N PRO A 163 -14.50 -21.77 21.97
CA PRO A 163 -13.48 -22.80 22.18
C PRO A 163 -12.38 -22.53 21.17
N GLN A 164 -11.11 -22.55 21.64
CA GLN A 164 -9.94 -22.55 20.79
C GLN A 164 -10.02 -23.82 19.91
N THR A 165 -10.78 -23.76 18.85
CA THR A 165 -10.49 -24.56 17.68
C THR A 165 -9.14 -24.06 17.24
N ASP A 166 -8.13 -24.93 17.25
CA ASP A 166 -6.84 -24.74 16.60
C ASP A 166 -7.12 -24.34 15.15
N THR A 167 -7.33 -23.04 14.95
CA THR A 167 -7.51 -22.49 13.62
C THR A 167 -6.12 -22.50 12.99
N GLN A 168 -5.85 -23.61 12.32
CA GLN A 168 -4.66 -23.80 11.53
C GLN A 168 -4.43 -22.54 10.72
N THR A 169 -3.25 -21.93 10.86
CA THR A 169 -2.90 -20.67 10.23
C THR A 169 -2.96 -20.81 8.72
N ASN A 170 -3.94 -20.18 8.07
CA ASN A 170 -4.02 -20.14 6.62
C ASN A 170 -3.02 -19.11 6.07
N TYR A 171 -1.87 -19.56 5.59
CA TYR A 171 -0.80 -18.69 5.08
C TYR A 171 -1.20 -17.97 3.79
N ALA A 172 -1.88 -18.65 2.87
CA ALA A 172 -2.32 -18.06 1.61
C ALA A 172 -3.33 -16.94 1.85
N GLU A 173 -4.27 -17.13 2.78
CA GLU A 173 -5.25 -16.12 3.14
C GLU A 173 -4.59 -14.89 3.80
N ARG A 174 -3.59 -15.11 4.66
CA ARG A 174 -2.82 -14.01 5.27
C ARG A 174 -2.05 -13.19 4.24
N ILE A 175 -1.36 -13.86 3.31
CA ILE A 175 -0.63 -13.20 2.23
C ILE A 175 -1.60 -12.40 1.36
N ASN A 176 -2.71 -13.01 0.93
CA ASN A 176 -3.71 -12.32 0.13
C ASN A 176 -4.35 -11.15 0.89
N LYS A 177 -4.58 -11.27 2.20
CA LYS A 177 -5.10 -10.18 3.03
C LYS A 177 -4.13 -9.01 3.10
N ILE A 178 -2.83 -9.27 3.29
CA ILE A 178 -1.78 -8.24 3.29
C ILE A 178 -1.73 -7.56 1.92
N LEU A 179 -1.70 -8.33 0.84
CA LEU A 179 -1.67 -7.78 -0.53
C LEU A 179 -2.91 -6.94 -0.82
N ASN A 180 -4.10 -7.41 -0.43
CA ASN A 180 -5.35 -6.66 -0.61
C ASN A 180 -5.35 -5.34 0.18
N LEU A 181 -4.75 -5.30 1.37
CA LEU A 181 -4.54 -4.06 2.12
C LEU A 181 -3.60 -3.12 1.35
N CYS A 182 -2.47 -3.63 0.87
CA CYS A 182 -1.54 -2.84 0.06
C CYS A 182 -2.23 -2.27 -1.20
N TYR A 183 -2.98 -3.09 -1.92
CA TYR A 183 -3.74 -2.66 -3.09
C TYR A 183 -4.82 -1.62 -2.76
N GLY A 184 -5.50 -1.78 -1.63
CA GLY A 184 -6.55 -0.86 -1.18
C GLY A 184 -6.04 0.56 -0.91
N PHE A 185 -4.79 0.67 -0.44
CA PHE A 185 -4.15 1.94 -0.14
C PHE A 185 -3.25 2.46 -1.26
N MET A 186 -3.01 1.68 -2.31
CA MET A 186 -2.14 2.11 -3.40
C MET A 186 -2.81 3.23 -4.21
N PRO A 187 -2.16 4.41 -4.35
CA PRO A 187 -2.66 5.48 -5.19
C PRO A 187 -2.53 5.12 -6.67
N GLU A 188 -3.33 5.75 -7.51
CA GLU A 188 -3.17 5.65 -8.98
C GLU A 188 -1.83 6.26 -9.42
N ASN A 189 -1.45 7.36 -8.77
CA ASN A 189 -0.17 8.02 -8.96
C ASN A 189 0.36 8.50 -7.62
N GLY A 190 1.67 8.55 -7.47
CA GLY A 190 2.27 9.02 -6.23
C GLY A 190 3.77 9.23 -6.33
N GLN A 191 4.27 10.04 -5.43
CA GLN A 191 5.68 10.26 -5.25
C GLN A 191 5.97 10.40 -3.76
N LEU A 192 6.81 9.54 -3.24
CA LEU A 192 7.29 9.58 -1.87
C LEU A 192 8.79 9.88 -1.92
N ASN A 193 9.21 10.93 -1.25
CA ASN A 193 10.61 11.36 -1.23
C ASN A 193 11.18 11.22 0.17
N ASN A 194 12.48 11.02 0.24
CA ASN A 194 13.24 11.04 1.49
C ASN A 194 12.68 10.06 2.54
N ILE A 195 12.44 8.81 2.12
CA ILE A 195 12.04 7.75 3.04
C ILE A 195 13.30 7.18 3.69
N CYS A 196 13.33 7.14 5.01
CA CYS A 196 14.41 6.57 5.79
C CYS A 196 13.84 5.60 6.83
N ILE A 197 14.23 4.33 6.76
CA ILE A 197 13.90 3.32 7.76
C ILE A 197 15.18 2.91 8.45
N THR A 198 15.26 3.10 9.76
CA THR A 198 16.44 2.75 10.54
C THR A 198 16.10 1.68 11.56
N GLU A 199 16.96 0.70 11.72
CA GLU A 199 16.95 -0.24 12.84
C GLU A 199 18.21 -0.08 13.65
N ARG A 200 18.04 0.18 14.95
CA ARG A 200 19.12 0.22 15.91
C ARG A 200 18.86 -0.82 17.01
N LYS A 201 19.70 -1.82 17.07
CA LYS A 201 19.64 -2.87 18.08
C LYS A 201 20.99 -2.99 18.76
N ASN A 202 21.09 -2.52 19.99
CA ASN A 202 22.34 -2.37 20.74
C ASN A 202 23.36 -1.56 19.90
N ASN A 203 24.50 -2.20 19.53
CA ASN A 203 25.57 -1.57 18.74
C ASN A 203 25.40 -1.74 17.22
N ASN A 204 24.39 -2.48 16.77
CA ASN A 204 24.14 -2.68 15.33
C ASN A 204 23.22 -1.60 14.80
N PHE A 205 23.58 -1.04 13.67
CA PHE A 205 22.80 -0.03 12.96
C PHE A 205 22.62 -0.46 11.51
N VAL A 206 21.36 -0.46 11.05
CA VAL A 206 21.01 -0.67 9.66
C VAL A 206 20.07 0.47 9.24
N SER A 207 20.32 1.07 8.12
CA SER A 207 19.38 2.02 7.50
C SER A 207 19.06 1.63 6.07
N LEU A 208 17.80 1.85 5.72
CA LEU A 208 17.27 1.70 4.38
C LEU A 208 16.71 3.06 3.96
N THR A 209 17.30 3.64 2.92
CA THR A 209 16.92 4.96 2.41
C THR A 209 16.40 4.83 0.99
N LEU A 210 15.24 5.43 0.74
CA LEU A 210 14.66 5.58 -0.59
C LEU A 210 14.56 7.09 -0.88
N PRO A 211 15.50 7.65 -1.65
CA PRO A 211 15.46 9.07 -2.01
C PRO A 211 14.18 9.43 -2.74
N SER A 212 13.70 8.52 -3.59
CA SER A 212 12.44 8.68 -4.32
C SER A 212 11.79 7.33 -4.58
N PHE A 213 10.48 7.24 -4.32
CA PHE A 213 9.62 6.11 -4.70
C PHE A 213 8.47 6.66 -5.53
N ILE A 214 8.43 6.30 -6.79
CA ILE A 214 7.47 6.82 -7.76
C ILE A 214 6.46 5.73 -8.10
N ILE A 215 5.18 6.11 -8.10
CA ILE A 215 4.07 5.26 -8.55
C ILE A 215 3.37 5.96 -9.70
N LYS A 216 3.21 5.28 -10.81
CA LYS A 216 2.52 5.77 -11.99
C LYS A 216 1.75 4.64 -12.66
N GLU A 217 0.43 4.75 -12.70
CA GLU A 217 -0.45 3.82 -13.42
C GLU A 217 -0.16 2.33 -13.12
N ASN A 218 -0.12 1.96 -11.84
CA ASN A 218 0.22 0.62 -11.35
C ASN A 218 1.70 0.21 -11.44
N HIS A 219 2.57 1.03 -12.03
CA HIS A 219 4.01 0.80 -12.02
C HIS A 219 4.64 1.52 -10.84
N PHE A 220 5.66 0.92 -10.25
CA PHE A 220 6.49 1.57 -9.24
C PHE A 220 7.96 1.47 -9.58
N GLN A 221 8.70 2.48 -9.17
CA GLN A 221 10.15 2.55 -9.32
C GLN A 221 10.76 3.23 -8.11
N SER A 222 11.89 2.70 -7.65
CA SER A 222 12.67 3.30 -6.57
C SER A 222 14.14 2.94 -6.68
N VAL A 223 14.98 3.84 -6.20
CA VAL A 223 16.36 3.54 -5.81
C VAL A 223 16.37 3.31 -4.30
N ILE A 224 17.05 2.26 -3.86
CA ILE A 224 17.13 1.86 -2.46
C ILE A 224 18.61 1.86 -2.08
N THR A 225 18.97 2.55 -1.02
CA THR A 225 20.27 2.46 -0.39
C THR A 225 20.12 1.73 0.93
N ILE A 226 20.82 0.62 1.09
CA ILE A 226 20.90 -0.11 2.34
C ILE A 226 22.30 0.16 2.92
N GLN A 227 22.34 0.76 4.09
CA GLN A 227 23.59 1.00 4.81
C GLN A 227 23.60 0.15 6.08
N GLU A 228 24.65 -0.62 6.23
CA GLU A 228 24.91 -1.44 7.39
C GLU A 228 26.33 -1.12 7.92
N ASP A 229 26.37 -0.46 9.07
CA ASP A 229 27.59 0.12 9.65
C ASP A 229 28.29 1.08 8.66
N SER A 230 29.47 0.74 8.14
CA SER A 230 30.22 1.53 7.17
C SER A 230 29.99 1.12 5.72
N LEU A 231 29.20 0.07 5.44
CA LEU A 231 28.97 -0.45 4.12
C LEU A 231 27.63 0.04 3.57
N ALA A 232 27.67 0.66 2.39
CA ALA A 232 26.48 1.06 1.67
C ALA A 232 26.31 0.18 0.42
N GLN A 233 25.06 -0.18 0.12
CA GLN A 233 24.67 -0.96 -1.05
C GLN A 233 23.55 -0.23 -1.75
N HIS A 234 23.64 -0.17 -3.07
CA HIS A 234 22.62 0.50 -3.88
C HIS A 234 21.85 -0.51 -4.72
N TRP A 235 20.53 -0.36 -4.70
CA TRP A 235 19.61 -1.27 -5.35
C TRP A 235 18.57 -0.47 -6.15
N ILE A 236 18.11 -1.05 -7.24
CA ILE A 236 17.01 -0.51 -8.03
C ILE A 236 15.85 -1.49 -7.95
N ALA A 237 14.69 -0.98 -7.58
CA ALA A 237 13.44 -1.72 -7.50
C ALA A 237 12.45 -1.17 -8.53
N ASN A 238 11.88 -2.07 -9.32
CA ASN A 238 10.81 -1.74 -10.27
C ASN A 238 9.71 -2.79 -10.16
N GLY A 239 8.49 -2.42 -10.49
CA GLY A 239 7.42 -3.40 -10.50
C GLY A 239 6.10 -2.86 -11.01
N GLU A 240 5.15 -3.78 -11.07
CA GLU A 240 3.77 -3.55 -11.47
C GLU A 240 2.84 -4.18 -10.44
N LEU A 241 1.77 -3.48 -10.11
CA LEU A 241 0.75 -3.91 -9.17
C LEU A 241 -0.62 -3.78 -9.81
N HIS A 242 -1.27 -4.90 -10.08
CA HIS A 242 -2.60 -4.90 -10.70
C HIS A 242 -3.67 -5.32 -9.70
N GLN A 243 -4.33 -4.32 -9.11
CA GLN A 243 -5.36 -4.54 -8.08
C GLN A 243 -6.50 -5.45 -8.55
N HIS A 244 -7.00 -5.26 -9.78
CA HIS A 244 -8.11 -6.06 -10.30
C HIS A 244 -7.78 -7.54 -10.48
N TYR A 245 -6.52 -7.84 -10.72
CA TYR A 245 -6.04 -9.21 -10.95
C TYR A 245 -5.33 -9.80 -9.75
N ASN A 246 -5.22 -9.04 -8.64
CA ASN A 246 -4.47 -9.46 -7.46
C ASN A 246 -3.10 -10.02 -7.84
N SER A 247 -2.41 -9.35 -8.76
CA SER A 247 -1.10 -9.76 -9.27
C SER A 247 -0.03 -8.70 -8.96
N LEU A 248 1.16 -9.17 -8.67
CA LEU A 248 2.35 -8.39 -8.40
C LEU A 248 3.48 -8.91 -9.27
N LYS A 249 4.18 -8.01 -9.93
CA LYS A 249 5.47 -8.29 -10.56
C LYS A 249 6.48 -7.29 -10.02
N ALA A 250 7.59 -7.77 -9.48
CA ALA A 250 8.63 -6.94 -8.91
C ALA A 250 10.00 -7.43 -9.36
N THR A 251 10.90 -6.50 -9.60
CA THR A 251 12.31 -6.75 -9.87
C THR A 251 13.17 -5.93 -8.93
N LEU A 252 14.22 -6.52 -8.41
CA LEU A 252 15.21 -5.88 -7.58
C LEU A 252 16.59 -6.28 -8.11
N TYR A 253 17.48 -5.33 -8.31
CA TYR A 253 18.85 -5.61 -8.73
C TYR A 253 19.84 -4.64 -8.07
N SER A 254 21.05 -5.15 -7.77
CA SER A 254 22.13 -4.33 -7.26
C SER A 254 22.68 -3.44 -8.39
N SER A 255 22.95 -2.18 -8.08
CA SER A 255 23.50 -1.19 -9.02
C SER A 255 24.96 -0.85 -8.76
N ASP A 256 25.58 -1.49 -7.75
CA ASP A 256 26.97 -1.24 -7.42
C ASP A 256 27.92 -1.93 -8.39
N SER A 257 29.03 -1.26 -8.68
CA SER A 257 30.14 -1.80 -9.48
C SER A 257 31.20 -2.54 -8.64
N LEU A 258 31.07 -2.51 -7.31
CA LEU A 258 31.95 -3.18 -6.36
C LEU A 258 31.26 -4.39 -5.75
N LYS A 259 32.07 -5.35 -5.27
CA LYS A 259 31.55 -6.51 -4.56
C LYS A 259 30.66 -6.10 -3.38
N VAL A 260 29.44 -6.57 -3.40
CA VAL A 260 28.46 -6.35 -2.34
C VAL A 260 28.63 -7.41 -1.27
N SER A 261 28.60 -7.01 0.00
CA SER A 261 28.62 -7.93 1.15
C SER A 261 27.32 -7.82 1.94
N ILE A 262 27.02 -8.86 2.71
CA ILE A 262 25.83 -8.90 3.57
C ILE A 262 26.29 -9.15 5.02
N PRO A 263 26.73 -8.11 5.75
CA PRO A 263 27.26 -8.24 7.11
C PRO A 263 26.25 -8.84 8.10
N TYR A 264 24.95 -8.57 7.94
CA TYR A 264 23.89 -9.14 8.77
C TYR A 264 23.91 -10.68 8.76
N ILE A 265 24.09 -11.29 7.57
CA ILE A 265 24.16 -12.75 7.44
C ILE A 265 25.42 -13.25 8.16
N THR A 266 26.54 -12.57 8.00
CA THR A 266 27.79 -12.93 8.69
C THR A 266 27.63 -12.91 10.21
N ARG A 267 27.03 -11.85 10.76
CA ARG A 267 26.83 -11.74 12.21
C ARG A 267 25.84 -12.76 12.75
N ARG A 268 24.78 -13.05 12.01
CA ARG A 268 23.70 -13.93 12.51
C ARG A 268 23.99 -15.41 12.33
N TYR A 269 24.62 -15.78 11.22
CA TYR A 269 24.78 -17.18 10.82
C TYR A 269 26.24 -17.61 10.69
N GLY A 270 27.20 -16.71 10.84
CA GLY A 270 28.61 -17.00 10.63
C GLY A 270 28.99 -17.21 9.15
N ALA A 271 28.10 -16.94 8.23
CA ALA A 271 28.32 -17.08 6.79
C ALA A 271 28.79 -15.75 6.20
N LYS A 272 29.98 -15.72 5.60
CA LYS A 272 30.43 -14.57 4.83
C LYS A 272 30.01 -14.74 3.36
N ILE A 273 29.20 -13.83 2.88
CA ILE A 273 28.66 -13.84 1.52
C ILE A 273 29.03 -12.52 0.85
N THR A 274 29.68 -12.61 -0.33
CA THR A 274 29.94 -11.46 -1.19
C THR A 274 29.59 -11.81 -2.62
N PHE A 275 29.18 -10.83 -3.44
CA PHE A 275 28.85 -11.02 -4.85
C PHE A 275 29.12 -9.74 -5.64
N ASP A 276 29.28 -9.88 -6.95
CA ASP A 276 29.45 -8.74 -7.87
C ASP A 276 28.10 -8.14 -8.21
N THR A 277 27.16 -8.96 -8.69
CA THR A 277 25.82 -8.50 -9.03
C THR A 277 24.77 -9.51 -8.56
N LEU A 278 23.62 -9.00 -8.12
CA LEU A 278 22.46 -9.81 -7.80
C LEU A 278 21.21 -9.18 -8.43
N SER A 279 20.45 -9.98 -9.13
CA SER A 279 19.11 -9.59 -9.59
C SER A 279 18.08 -10.59 -9.13
N TYR A 280 16.92 -10.09 -8.73
CA TYR A 280 15.79 -10.88 -8.28
C TYR A 280 14.51 -10.39 -8.93
N SER A 281 13.70 -11.31 -9.44
CA SER A 281 12.36 -11.01 -9.93
C SER A 281 11.34 -11.93 -9.27
N LEU A 282 10.20 -11.37 -8.94
CA LEU A 282 9.07 -12.07 -8.34
C LEU A 282 7.81 -11.73 -9.11
N THR A 283 7.03 -12.73 -9.45
CA THR A 283 5.69 -12.59 -10.01
C THR A 283 4.72 -13.37 -9.13
N LYS A 284 3.70 -12.70 -8.63
CA LYS A 284 2.53 -13.35 -8.05
C LYS A 284 1.46 -13.41 -9.12
N GLU A 285 1.08 -14.63 -9.48
CA GLU A 285 0.02 -14.85 -10.46
C GLU A 285 -1.37 -14.76 -9.84
N ILE A 286 -2.37 -14.68 -10.71
CA ILE A 286 -3.78 -14.70 -10.33
C ILE A 286 -4.08 -16.05 -9.70
N GLY A 287 -4.62 -16.04 -8.50
CA GLY A 287 -4.97 -17.25 -7.76
C GLY A 287 -6.26 -17.07 -6.97
N SER A 288 -6.75 -18.13 -6.39
CA SER A 288 -7.88 -18.09 -5.46
C SER A 288 -7.48 -17.39 -4.14
N SER A 289 -8.46 -16.96 -3.34
CA SER A 289 -8.19 -16.41 -2.00
C SER A 289 -7.49 -17.40 -1.06
N LYS A 290 -7.56 -18.70 -1.37
CA LYS A 290 -7.01 -19.80 -0.56
C LYS A 290 -5.67 -20.32 -1.08
N GLN A 291 -5.17 -19.78 -2.19
CA GLN A 291 -3.95 -20.25 -2.84
C GLN A 291 -3.16 -19.07 -3.39
N VAL A 292 -1.85 -19.08 -3.19
CA VAL A 292 -0.93 -18.08 -3.73
C VAL A 292 0.11 -18.79 -4.56
N TYR A 293 0.23 -18.40 -5.82
CA TYR A 293 1.20 -18.93 -6.74
C TYR A 293 2.25 -17.88 -7.05
N LEU A 294 3.50 -18.21 -6.80
CA LEU A 294 4.65 -17.33 -6.97
C LEU A 294 5.63 -17.93 -7.97
N LYS A 295 6.07 -17.13 -8.92
CA LYS A 295 7.22 -17.43 -9.78
C LYS A 295 8.33 -16.44 -9.50
N GLY A 296 9.54 -16.93 -9.38
CA GLY A 296 10.68 -16.08 -9.14
C GLY A 296 11.91 -16.52 -9.88
N LYS A 297 12.79 -15.54 -10.10
CA LYS A 297 14.09 -15.75 -10.69
C LYS A 297 15.13 -14.91 -9.95
N ALA A 298 16.14 -15.57 -9.43
CA ALA A 298 17.32 -14.93 -8.87
C ALA A 298 18.54 -15.24 -9.79
N ARG A 299 19.38 -14.26 -10.01
CA ARG A 299 20.66 -14.41 -10.70
C ARG A 299 21.72 -13.71 -9.89
N VAL A 300 22.86 -14.35 -9.74
CA VAL A 300 24.02 -13.83 -9.03
C VAL A 300 25.26 -14.10 -9.85
N ASN A 301 26.17 -13.13 -9.88
CA ASN A 301 27.50 -13.28 -10.49
C ASN A 301 28.59 -13.01 -9.44
N GLY A 302 29.70 -13.70 -9.55
CA GLY A 302 30.86 -13.55 -8.67
C GLY A 302 30.53 -13.81 -7.21
N LEU A 303 29.73 -14.85 -6.92
CA LEU A 303 29.29 -15.20 -5.58
C LEU A 303 30.41 -15.96 -4.83
N ASP A 304 30.86 -15.37 -3.74
CA ASP A 304 31.77 -16.02 -2.79
C ASP A 304 30.99 -16.35 -1.51
N VAL A 305 31.04 -17.60 -1.10
CA VAL A 305 30.40 -18.08 0.14
C VAL A 305 31.45 -18.75 1.03
N PHE A 306 31.55 -18.30 2.25
CA PHE A 306 32.35 -18.94 3.28
C PHE A 306 31.47 -19.25 4.50
N HIS A 307 31.45 -20.51 4.88
CA HIS A 307 30.84 -20.95 6.15
C HIS A 307 31.52 -22.23 6.62
N ARG A 308 31.99 -22.26 7.85
CA ARG A 308 32.79 -23.36 8.39
C ARG A 308 32.12 -24.75 8.31
N ALA A 309 30.80 -24.80 8.38
CA ALA A 309 30.05 -26.05 8.25
C ALA A 309 29.90 -26.53 6.81
N LEU A 310 30.14 -25.69 5.80
CA LEU A 310 30.02 -26.05 4.38
C LEU A 310 31.38 -26.40 3.77
N SER A 311 32.38 -25.58 4.01
CA SER A 311 33.73 -25.75 3.49
C SER A 311 34.75 -25.02 4.34
N PRO A 312 35.99 -25.56 4.49
CA PRO A 312 37.10 -24.83 5.08
C PRO A 312 37.62 -23.68 4.21
N GLU A 313 37.28 -23.70 2.92
CA GLU A 313 37.69 -22.72 1.92
C GLU A 313 36.48 -21.93 1.41
N ILE A 314 36.74 -20.81 0.75
CA ILE A 314 35.70 -20.00 0.09
C ILE A 314 35.22 -20.78 -1.13
N ILE A 315 33.91 -20.99 -1.18
CA ILE A 315 33.22 -21.53 -2.37
C ILE A 315 32.98 -20.36 -3.33
N HIS A 316 33.58 -20.43 -4.49
CA HIS A 316 33.44 -19.42 -5.55
C HIS A 316 32.51 -19.94 -6.65
N LEU A 317 31.50 -19.11 -7.02
CA LEU A 317 30.60 -19.36 -8.11
C LEU A 317 30.60 -18.17 -9.06
N ASP A 318 31.10 -18.40 -10.29
CA ASP A 318 31.13 -17.36 -11.34
C ASP A 318 29.74 -16.82 -11.60
N ARG A 319 28.77 -17.72 -11.71
CA ARG A 319 27.35 -17.38 -11.87
C ARG A 319 26.46 -18.41 -11.19
N GLY A 320 25.34 -17.93 -10.66
CA GLY A 320 24.26 -18.75 -10.15
C GLY A 320 22.91 -18.25 -10.64
N GLN A 321 22.00 -19.17 -10.91
CA GLN A 321 20.62 -18.86 -11.25
C GLN A 321 19.70 -19.81 -10.51
N LEU A 322 18.65 -19.24 -9.91
CA LEU A 322 17.51 -19.94 -9.35
C LEU A 322 16.26 -19.48 -10.09
N CYS A 323 15.56 -20.40 -10.76
CA CYS A 323 14.21 -20.17 -11.25
C CYS A 323 13.29 -21.07 -10.43
N TYR A 324 12.32 -20.49 -9.75
CA TYR A 324 11.43 -21.25 -8.87
C TYR A 324 9.96 -20.97 -9.14
N GLU A 325 9.16 -21.99 -8.95
CA GLU A 325 7.72 -21.91 -8.86
C GLU A 325 7.28 -22.44 -7.51
N MET A 326 6.51 -21.65 -6.78
CA MET A 326 6.08 -21.96 -5.42
C MET A 326 4.58 -21.83 -5.31
N ASN A 327 3.95 -22.85 -4.76
CA ASN A 327 2.54 -22.87 -4.43
C ASN A 327 2.36 -22.80 -2.91
N ILE A 328 1.59 -21.82 -2.45
CA ILE A 328 1.27 -21.64 -1.03
C ILE A 328 -0.22 -21.89 -0.86
N ASN A 329 -0.55 -22.94 -0.17
CA ASN A 329 -1.91 -23.27 0.24
C ASN A 329 -2.18 -22.84 1.69
N GLY A 330 -3.34 -23.22 2.24
CA GLY A 330 -3.70 -22.88 3.61
C GLY A 330 -2.61 -23.18 4.62
N HIS A 331 -2.00 -24.38 4.57
CA HIS A 331 -1.07 -24.89 5.57
C HIS A 331 0.24 -25.40 4.98
N SER A 332 0.42 -25.34 3.68
CA SER A 332 1.59 -25.88 2.99
C SER A 332 2.26 -24.88 2.08
N PHE A 333 3.59 -25.03 1.98
CA PHE A 333 4.44 -24.39 1.00
C PHE A 333 5.03 -25.49 0.14
N GLU A 334 4.89 -25.40 -1.16
CA GLU A 334 5.40 -26.37 -2.10
C GLU A 334 6.24 -25.67 -3.14
N LEU A 335 7.52 -26.04 -3.20
CA LEU A 335 8.44 -25.66 -4.25
C LEU A 335 8.33 -26.70 -5.35
N ASP A 336 7.86 -26.29 -6.54
CA ASP A 336 7.56 -27.18 -7.63
C ASP A 336 8.84 -27.81 -8.22
N SER A 337 8.74 -29.04 -8.73
CA SER A 337 9.82 -29.75 -9.41
C SER A 337 10.29 -29.08 -10.71
N THR A 338 9.56 -28.12 -11.23
CA THR A 338 10.01 -27.21 -12.32
C THR A 338 11.06 -26.22 -11.88
N THR A 339 11.33 -26.13 -10.56
CA THR A 339 12.39 -25.29 -10.01
C THR A 339 13.75 -25.72 -10.55
N ILE A 340 14.51 -24.77 -11.03
CA ILE A 340 15.84 -24.97 -11.59
C ILE A 340 16.84 -24.20 -10.76
N VAL A 341 17.85 -24.91 -10.29
CA VAL A 341 19.06 -24.31 -9.69
C VAL A 341 20.22 -24.60 -10.59
N ASP A 342 20.88 -23.56 -11.10
CA ASP A 342 21.99 -23.64 -12.03
C ASP A 342 23.18 -22.88 -11.42
N PHE A 343 24.29 -23.59 -11.16
CA PHE A 343 25.54 -23.04 -10.66
C PHE A 343 26.68 -23.45 -11.60
N ASN A 344 27.28 -22.50 -12.30
CA ASN A 344 28.38 -22.76 -13.23
C ASN A 344 28.01 -23.83 -14.26
N LYS A 345 28.34 -25.10 -13.98
CA LYS A 345 28.09 -26.28 -14.83
C LYS A 345 27.15 -27.31 -14.17
N LEU A 346 26.69 -27.03 -12.95
CA LEU A 346 25.82 -27.91 -12.20
C LEU A 346 24.38 -27.41 -12.27
N GLN A 347 23.48 -28.27 -12.73
CA GLN A 347 22.05 -28.00 -12.75
C GLN A 347 21.31 -29.10 -11.99
N PHE A 348 20.36 -28.73 -11.14
CA PHE A 348 19.49 -29.65 -10.45
C PHE A 348 18.07 -29.06 -10.27
N HIS A 349 17.11 -29.94 -10.02
CA HIS A 349 15.69 -29.61 -9.89
C HIS A 349 15.23 -29.98 -8.48
N PRO A 350 15.33 -29.05 -7.51
CA PRO A 350 14.89 -29.34 -6.16
C PRO A 350 13.36 -29.37 -6.09
N TYR A 351 12.85 -30.32 -5.34
CA TYR A 351 11.47 -30.33 -4.88
C TYR A 351 11.48 -30.19 -3.35
N LEU A 352 10.58 -29.37 -2.82
CA LEU A 352 10.43 -29.23 -1.37
C LEU A 352 8.97 -28.95 -1.04
N ARG A 353 8.40 -29.78 -0.18
CA ARG A 353 7.09 -29.52 0.41
C ARG A 353 7.24 -29.40 1.92
N VAL A 354 6.71 -28.30 2.46
CA VAL A 354 6.68 -28.03 3.89
C VAL A 354 5.22 -27.86 4.30
N GLU A 355 4.77 -28.67 5.23
CA GLU A 355 3.38 -28.70 5.68
C GLU A 355 3.31 -28.63 7.21
N LYS A 356 2.34 -27.88 7.73
CA LYS A 356 2.11 -27.79 9.17
C LYS A 356 0.87 -28.58 9.55
N GLU A 357 1.06 -29.69 10.25
CA GLU A 357 -0.01 -30.53 10.78
C GLU A 357 0.05 -30.55 12.32
N LYS A 358 -1.09 -30.28 12.97
CA LYS A 358 -1.26 -30.33 14.44
C LYS A 358 -0.12 -29.66 15.22
N GLY A 359 0.39 -28.53 14.68
CA GLY A 359 1.48 -27.77 15.31
C GLY A 359 2.89 -28.16 14.92
N ASN A 360 3.10 -29.31 14.30
CA ASN A 360 4.38 -29.82 13.84
C ASN A 360 4.62 -29.50 12.37
N TRP A 361 5.90 -29.34 12.00
CA TRP A 361 6.32 -29.14 10.62
C TRP A 361 6.80 -30.46 10.02
N HIS A 362 6.22 -30.82 8.87
CA HIS A 362 6.61 -31.97 8.07
C HIS A 362 7.32 -31.46 6.81
N PHE A 363 8.44 -32.08 6.48
CA PHE A 363 9.27 -31.73 5.33
C PHE A 363 9.37 -32.93 4.41
N THR A 364 9.11 -32.73 3.12
CA THR A 364 9.34 -33.72 2.07
C THR A 364 10.20 -33.05 0.99
N ALA A 365 11.34 -33.67 0.65
CA ALA A 365 12.31 -33.18 -0.33
C ALA A 365 12.62 -34.28 -1.36
#